data_3bf931f3f46c28fb99b9cd97c1ebaa0e
#
_entry.id   3bf931f3f46c28fb99b9cd97c1ebaa0e
#
_cell.length_a   1.000
_cell.length_b   1.000
_cell.length_c   1.000
_cell.angle_alpha   90.00
_cell.angle_beta   90.00
_cell.angle_gamma   90.00
#
_symmetry.space_group_name_H-M   'P 1'
#
loop_
_entity.id
_entity.type
_entity.pdbx_description
1 polymer ?
#
loop_
_entity_poly.entity_id
_entity_poly.type
_entity_poly.pdbx_seq_one_letter_code
_entity_poly.pdbx_strand_id
1 'polypeptide(L)'
;ESTEKLSYWRTYTGIEVDAIIGDARIAIEIKSTDEIQTKHKKNLKVFAEEHPDARKIIVSLDKMTRETNEIEMIYVLDFFKLLWNGQII
;
A
#
# COMPACT_ATOMS: atom_id res chain seq x y z
N GLU A 1 -11.60 -9.84 14.55
CA GLU A 1 -12.22 -8.72 13.85
C GLU A 1 -11.46 -7.43 14.11
N SER A 2 -11.18 -6.66 13.07
CA SER A 2 -10.39 -5.45 13.19
C SER A 2 -11.26 -4.24 13.49
N THR A 3 -10.80 -3.38 14.40
CA THR A 3 -11.41 -2.09 14.67
C THR A 3 -10.52 -0.95 14.19
N GLU A 4 -9.56 -1.27 13.35
CA GLU A 4 -8.62 -0.27 12.84
C GLU A 4 -9.34 0.77 11.99
N LYS A 5 -8.92 2.02 12.14
CA LYS A 5 -9.48 3.12 11.36
C LYS A 5 -8.99 3.01 9.91
N LEU A 6 -9.88 3.32 8.98
CA LEU A 6 -9.56 3.37 7.56
C LEU A 6 -9.69 4.80 7.07
N SER A 7 -8.67 5.31 6.39
CA SER A 7 -8.69 6.66 5.87
C SER A 7 -7.83 6.72 4.61
N TYR A 8 -7.70 7.90 4.02
CA TYR A 8 -6.76 8.12 2.92
C TYR A 8 -5.85 9.28 3.26
N TRP A 9 -4.79 9.47 2.46
CA TRP A 9 -3.79 10.48 2.71
C TRP A 9 -3.56 11.30 1.44
N ARG A 10 -3.42 12.62 1.62
CA ARG A 10 -3.28 13.52 0.49
C ARG A 10 -2.47 14.75 0.88
N THR A 11 -1.62 15.22 -0.04
CA THR A 11 -0.90 16.47 0.14
C THR A 11 -1.54 17.58 -0.69
N TYR A 12 -1.14 18.82 -0.44
CA TYR A 12 -1.60 19.95 -1.24
C TYR A 12 -1.14 19.85 -2.70
N THR A 13 -0.05 19.13 -2.95
CA THR A 13 0.48 18.99 -4.30
C THR A 13 -0.15 17.85 -5.08
N GLY A 14 -1.16 17.19 -4.51
CA GLY A 14 -1.89 16.15 -5.21
C GLY A 14 -1.32 14.76 -5.07
N ILE A 15 -0.34 14.55 -4.18
CA ILE A 15 0.15 13.21 -3.87
C ILE A 15 -0.89 12.53 -2.97
N GLU A 16 -1.31 11.32 -3.35
CA GLU A 16 -2.36 10.59 -2.63
C GLU A 16 -1.94 9.16 -2.36
N VAL A 17 -2.40 8.62 -1.23
CA VAL A 17 -2.33 7.19 -0.92
C VAL A 17 -3.77 6.72 -0.72
N ASP A 18 -4.15 5.66 -1.43
CA ASP A 18 -5.55 5.24 -1.53
C ASP A 18 -6.17 4.80 -0.21
N ALA A 19 -5.41 4.14 0.64
CA ALA A 19 -5.93 3.67 1.91
C ALA A 19 -4.84 3.69 2.97
N ILE A 20 -5.21 4.19 4.15
CA ILE A 20 -4.36 4.19 5.34
C ILE A 20 -5.09 3.41 6.42
N ILE A 21 -4.43 2.43 7.01
CA ILE A 21 -5.02 1.62 8.07
C ILE A 21 -4.35 1.96 9.40
N GLY A 22 -5.19 2.21 10.40
CA GLY A 22 -4.73 2.60 11.72
C GLY A 22 -4.18 4.02 11.70
N ASP A 23 -3.31 4.34 12.64
CA ASP A 23 -2.68 5.65 12.72
C ASP A 23 -1.40 5.64 11.88
N ALA A 24 -1.59 5.60 10.55
CA ALA A 24 -0.50 5.54 9.58
C ALA A 24 0.38 4.29 9.74
N ARG A 25 -0.21 3.18 10.19
CA ARG A 25 0.53 1.92 10.33
C ARG A 25 0.76 1.22 9.00
N ILE A 26 -0.24 1.27 8.13
CA ILE A 26 -0.21 0.58 6.84
C ILE A 26 -0.73 1.53 5.77
N ALA A 27 0.03 1.70 4.71
CA ALA A 27 -0.37 2.52 3.57
C ALA A 27 -0.52 1.61 2.35
N ILE A 28 -1.64 1.71 1.67
CA ILE A 28 -1.97 0.86 0.54
C ILE A 28 -2.28 1.71 -0.68
N GLU A 29 -1.59 1.42 -1.77
CA GLU A 29 -1.84 2.05 -3.06
C GLU A 29 -2.39 0.99 -4.00
N ILE A 30 -3.47 1.31 -4.72
CA ILE A 30 -4.13 0.35 -5.61
C ILE A 30 -3.89 0.79 -7.05
N LYS A 31 -3.32 -0.10 -7.85
CA LYS A 31 -3.01 0.19 -9.26
C LYS A 31 -3.61 -0.88 -10.15
N SER A 32 -4.34 -0.46 -11.19
CA SER A 32 -4.93 -1.39 -12.14
C SER A 32 -3.98 -1.67 -13.30
N THR A 33 -2.73 -1.97 -12.96
CA THR A 33 -1.72 -2.33 -13.95
C THR A 33 -1.24 -3.75 -13.68
N ASP A 34 -0.85 -4.45 -14.75
CA ASP A 34 -0.27 -5.78 -14.63
C ASP A 34 1.25 -5.76 -14.61
N GLU A 35 1.85 -4.55 -14.56
CA GLU A 35 3.30 -4.40 -14.47
C GLU A 35 3.62 -3.16 -13.64
N ILE A 36 4.07 -3.39 -12.41
CA ILE A 36 4.44 -2.29 -11.52
C ILE A 36 5.81 -1.76 -11.90
N GLN A 37 5.89 -0.44 -12.10
CA GLN A 37 7.12 0.26 -12.44
C GLN A 37 7.49 1.22 -11.31
N THR A 38 8.70 1.76 -11.39
CA THR A 38 9.21 2.68 -10.36
C THR A 38 8.29 3.87 -10.12
N LYS A 39 7.67 4.40 -11.19
CA LYS A 39 6.78 5.55 -11.05
C LYS A 39 5.57 5.27 -10.17
N HIS A 40 5.15 4.00 -10.08
CA HIS A 40 3.98 3.64 -9.28
C HIS A 40 4.26 3.68 -7.78
N LYS A 41 5.52 3.78 -7.38
CA LYS A 41 5.91 3.78 -5.97
C LYS A 41 6.05 5.18 -5.39
N LYS A 42 5.92 6.20 -6.23
CA LYS A 42 6.22 7.58 -5.85
C LYS A 42 5.41 8.06 -4.65
N ASN A 43 4.10 7.80 -4.68
CA ASN A 43 3.22 8.30 -3.63
C ASN A 43 3.54 7.67 -2.28
N LEU A 44 3.84 6.38 -2.28
CA LEU A 44 4.20 5.69 -1.04
C LEU A 44 5.56 6.15 -0.52
N LYS A 45 6.48 6.49 -1.41
CA LYS A 45 7.78 7.02 -0.98
C LYS A 45 7.63 8.37 -0.30
N VAL A 46 6.76 9.23 -0.83
CA VAL A 46 6.50 10.53 -0.21
C VAL A 46 5.84 10.33 1.15
N PHE A 47 4.85 9.44 1.23
CA PHE A 47 4.20 9.11 2.48
C PHE A 47 5.21 8.61 3.53
N ALA A 48 6.17 7.79 3.10
CA ALA A 48 7.17 7.22 3.99
C ALA A 48 8.10 8.26 4.59
N GLU A 49 8.24 9.43 3.96
CA GLU A 49 9.05 10.50 4.53
C GLU A 49 8.45 11.02 5.83
N GLU A 50 7.12 11.00 5.94
CA GLU A 50 6.43 11.42 7.16
C GLU A 50 6.18 10.25 8.11
N HIS A 51 6.09 9.02 7.57
CA HIS A 51 5.75 7.84 8.35
C HIS A 51 6.69 6.69 7.99
N PRO A 52 7.98 6.79 8.38
CA PRO A 52 8.98 5.82 7.92
C PRO A 52 8.74 4.40 8.42
N ASP A 53 8.02 4.24 9.53
CA ASP A 53 7.77 2.92 10.10
C ASP A 53 6.52 2.24 9.53
N ALA A 54 5.79 2.93 8.66
CA ALA A 54 4.58 2.37 8.08
C ALA A 54 4.90 1.23 7.12
N ARG A 55 4.08 0.18 7.16
CA ARG A 55 4.11 -0.85 6.14
C ARG A 55 3.53 -0.27 4.85
N LYS A 56 4.20 -0.50 3.73
CA LYS A 56 3.82 0.10 2.46
C LYS A 56 3.53 -1.00 1.45
N ILE A 57 2.32 -1.00 0.90
CA ILE A 57 1.85 -2.05 0.00
C ILE A 57 1.28 -1.45 -1.27
N ILE A 58 1.67 -1.99 -2.43
CA ILE A 58 1.00 -1.73 -3.70
C ILE A 58 0.24 -2.99 -4.08
N VAL A 59 -1.07 -2.86 -4.22
CA VAL A 59 -1.93 -3.95 -4.69
C VAL A 59 -2.21 -3.72 -6.16
N SER A 60 -1.98 -4.73 -6.98
CA SER A 60 -2.11 -4.56 -8.43
C SER A 60 -2.49 -5.86 -9.12
N LEU A 61 -2.56 -5.80 -10.45
CA LEU A 61 -2.79 -6.98 -11.30
C LEU A 61 -1.47 -7.63 -11.74
N ASP A 62 -0.35 -7.11 -11.28
CA ASP A 62 0.97 -7.72 -11.50
C ASP A 62 1.05 -8.98 -10.65
N LYS A 63 1.19 -10.13 -11.32
CA LYS A 63 1.13 -11.43 -10.63
C LYS A 63 2.38 -11.77 -9.84
N MET A 64 3.43 -10.97 -9.98
CA MET A 64 4.68 -11.21 -9.26
C MET A 64 4.68 -10.45 -7.93
N THR A 65 4.37 -11.17 -6.86
CA THR A 65 4.46 -10.61 -5.52
C THR A 65 5.93 -10.50 -5.14
N ARG A 66 6.34 -9.28 -4.79
CA ARG A 66 7.75 -9.01 -4.46
C ARG A 66 7.86 -7.78 -3.59
N GLU A 67 9.06 -7.50 -3.11
CA GLU A 67 9.34 -6.33 -2.31
C GLU A 67 10.58 -5.61 -2.85
N THR A 68 10.48 -4.29 -3.02
CA THR A 68 11.60 -3.45 -3.46
C THR A 68 11.53 -2.14 -2.70
N ASN A 69 12.68 -1.65 -2.18
CA ASN A 69 12.74 -0.37 -1.46
C ASN A 69 11.74 -0.32 -0.31
N GLU A 70 11.57 -1.43 0.39
CA GLU A 70 10.67 -1.57 1.53
C GLU A 70 9.19 -1.39 1.16
N ILE A 71 8.85 -1.49 -0.12
CA ILE A 71 7.48 -1.47 -0.59
C ILE A 71 7.13 -2.87 -1.08
N GLU A 72 6.07 -3.45 -0.51
CA GLU A 72 5.57 -4.75 -0.92
C GLU A 72 4.64 -4.59 -2.11
N MET A 73 4.91 -5.31 -3.19
CA MET A 73 4.03 -5.32 -4.34
C MET A 73 3.31 -6.66 -4.35
N ILE A 74 2.00 -6.63 -4.15
CA ILE A 74 1.21 -7.83 -3.94
C ILE A 74 0.11 -7.94 -4.99
N TYR A 75 0.05 -9.09 -5.66
CA TYR A 75 -1.03 -9.37 -6.60
C TYR A 75 -2.36 -9.33 -5.85
N VAL A 76 -3.40 -8.76 -6.48
CA VAL A 76 -4.66 -8.48 -5.81
C VAL A 76 -5.28 -9.70 -5.15
N LEU A 77 -5.25 -10.87 -5.79
CA LEU A 77 -5.82 -12.08 -5.20
C LEU A 77 -5.00 -12.57 -4.01
N ASP A 78 -3.69 -12.42 -4.07
CA ASP A 78 -2.83 -12.76 -2.94
C ASP A 78 -3.06 -11.80 -1.78
N PHE A 79 -3.31 -10.53 -2.08
CA PHE A 79 -3.61 -9.54 -1.06
C PHE A 79 -4.88 -9.92 -0.30
N PHE A 80 -5.92 -10.34 -1.01
CA PHE A 80 -7.16 -10.77 -0.36
C PHE A 80 -6.93 -12.00 0.53
N LYS A 81 -6.08 -12.92 0.11
CA LYS A 81 -5.75 -14.09 0.93
C LYS A 81 -5.05 -13.67 2.22
N LEU A 82 -4.09 -12.75 2.12
CA LEU A 82 -3.39 -12.24 3.30
C LEU A 82 -4.34 -11.50 4.23
N LEU A 83 -5.23 -10.71 3.65
CA LEU A 83 -6.21 -9.98 4.44
C LEU A 83 -7.15 -10.93 5.17
N TRP A 84 -7.64 -11.96 4.49
CA TRP A 84 -8.52 -12.96 5.06
C TRP A 84 -7.84 -13.73 6.20
N ASN A 85 -6.54 -13.99 6.05
CA ASN A 85 -5.78 -14.75 7.04
C ASN A 85 -5.26 -13.87 8.20
N GLY A 86 -5.63 -12.59 8.23
CA GLY A 86 -5.20 -11.70 9.31
C GLY A 86 -3.76 -11.26 9.22
N GLN A 87 -3.13 -11.35 8.05
CA GLN A 87 -1.73 -10.99 7.90
C GLN A 87 -1.52 -9.54 7.46
N ILE A 88 -2.59 -8.80 7.20
CA ILE A 88 -2.52 -7.38 6.88
C ILE A 88 -2.96 -6.53 8.08
N ILE A 89 -4.08 -6.89 8.66
CA ILE A 89 -4.66 -6.12 9.78
C ILE A 89 -4.72 -6.99 11.02
#